data_af5e15dea04b58629749c65b676eeffa
#
_entry.id   af5e15dea04b58629749c65b676eeffa
#
_cell.length_a   1.000
_cell.length_b   1.000
_cell.length_c   1.000
_cell.angle_alpha   90.00
_cell.angle_beta   90.00
_cell.angle_gamma   90.00
#
_symmetry.space_group_name_H-M   'P 1'
#
loop_
_entity.id
_entity.type
_entity.pdbx_description
1 polymer ?
#
loop_
_entity_poly.entity_id
_entity_poly.type
_entity_poly.pdbx_seq_one_letter_code
_entity_poly.pdbx_strand_id
1 'polypeptide(L)'
;ASKTFTTLETLTNARMARTWLLDALVARGAIEDTEQARREAIAKHFVAVSTALDKVAEFGIDPVNAFGFWNWVGGRYSVDSAVGLPVAIAIGPDGFRDFLAGFHAVDQHFRTAEPARNVPLLMGLLNVWYVNFLGATSHAVLPYAQYLHRFAAYLQQLTMESNGKSVRWDGSPVTCETGEVFWGEPGTNGQHAFYQLIHQGTQLIPADFIAVANPPHAIKDGDVDVHGMFLANFFAQTAALAFGKTEEQVREEGTPEEIVPARIFSGNRPTTSILAPALTPSVVGQLIALYEHITFVQGIVWGIDSFDQWGVELGKKLALEIAPAVFGDAHALARQDASTRALVSWYLENRR
;
A
#
# COMPACT_ATOMS: atom_id res chain seq x y z
N ALA A 1 8.51 14.12 5.69
CA ALA A 1 7.54 14.76 4.79
C ALA A 1 6.20 14.94 5.49
N SER A 2 5.57 16.08 5.37
CA SER A 2 4.21 16.35 5.86
C SER A 2 3.67 17.59 5.14
N LYS A 3 2.60 17.44 4.35
CA LYS A 3 2.04 18.52 3.52
C LYS A 3 1.71 19.78 4.34
N THR A 4 0.94 19.60 5.41
CA THR A 4 0.48 20.68 6.29
C THR A 4 1.41 20.96 7.48
N PHE A 5 2.44 20.13 7.63
CA PHE A 5 3.34 20.13 8.80
C PHE A 5 2.59 20.06 10.13
N THR A 6 1.50 19.27 10.16
CA THR A 6 0.65 19.08 11.35
C THR A 6 0.35 17.60 11.65
N THR A 7 0.82 16.66 10.79
CA THR A 7 0.60 15.23 10.98
C THR A 7 1.26 14.79 12.28
N LEU A 8 0.46 14.33 13.23
CA LEU A 8 0.91 14.04 14.61
C LEU A 8 2.08 13.06 14.64
N GLU A 9 1.96 11.94 13.94
CA GLU A 9 2.96 10.87 13.90
C GLU A 9 4.28 11.37 13.31
N THR A 10 4.19 12.10 12.18
CA THR A 10 5.37 12.66 11.50
C THR A 10 6.10 13.66 12.40
N LEU A 11 5.36 14.59 13.04
CA LEU A 11 5.98 15.60 13.88
C LEU A 11 6.51 15.03 15.20
N THR A 12 5.84 14.04 15.78
CA THR A 12 6.33 13.37 16.98
C THR A 12 7.66 12.67 16.69
N ASN A 13 7.72 11.88 15.62
CA ASN A 13 8.96 11.22 15.21
C ASN A 13 10.06 12.23 14.84
N ALA A 14 9.72 13.32 14.16
CA ALA A 14 10.68 14.37 13.82
C ALA A 14 11.23 15.08 15.07
N ARG A 15 10.40 15.37 16.07
CA ARG A 15 10.84 15.95 17.36
C ARG A 15 11.75 15.00 18.13
N MET A 16 11.41 13.71 18.19
CA MET A 16 12.26 12.69 18.82
C MET A 16 13.62 12.58 18.12
N ALA A 17 13.65 12.53 16.80
CA ALA A 17 14.88 12.51 16.02
C ALA A 17 15.70 13.80 16.23
N ARG A 18 15.05 14.95 16.29
CA ARG A 18 15.68 16.25 16.59
C ARG A 18 16.36 16.23 17.97
N THR A 19 15.64 15.83 19.00
CA THR A 19 16.16 15.72 20.36
C THR A 19 17.36 14.78 20.41
N TRP A 20 17.22 13.58 19.88
CA TRP A 20 18.29 12.60 19.81
C TRP A 20 19.55 13.15 19.11
N LEU A 21 19.41 13.81 17.97
CA LEU A 21 20.54 14.39 17.23
C LEU A 21 21.24 15.46 18.05
N LEU A 22 20.46 16.42 18.59
CA LEU A 22 21.03 17.57 19.33
C LEU A 22 21.76 17.13 20.60
N ASP A 23 21.18 16.19 21.35
CA ASP A 23 21.81 15.68 22.56
C ASP A 23 23.09 14.89 22.24
N ALA A 24 23.09 14.14 21.13
CA ALA A 24 24.29 13.44 20.65
C ALA A 24 25.41 14.42 20.21
N LEU A 25 25.07 15.52 19.54
CA LEU A 25 26.02 16.53 19.12
C LEU A 25 26.65 17.27 20.31
N VAL A 26 25.83 17.65 21.28
CA VAL A 26 26.30 18.27 22.55
C VAL A 26 27.21 17.32 23.33
N ALA A 27 26.78 16.06 23.51
CA ALA A 27 27.55 15.06 24.27
C ALA A 27 28.92 14.75 23.62
N ARG A 28 29.04 14.92 22.30
CA ARG A 28 30.32 14.77 21.57
C ARG A 28 31.16 16.05 21.53
N GLY A 29 30.65 17.15 22.08
CA GLY A 29 31.30 18.47 21.99
C GLY A 29 31.33 19.04 20.57
N ALA A 30 30.48 18.54 19.67
CA ALA A 30 30.38 19.02 18.28
C ALA A 30 29.67 20.35 18.16
N ILE A 31 28.80 20.67 19.11
CA ILE A 31 28.14 21.97 19.27
C ILE A 31 28.12 22.37 20.76
N GLU A 32 28.04 23.66 21.04
CA GLU A 32 27.75 24.17 22.38
C GLU A 32 26.27 23.89 22.75
N ASP A 33 25.99 23.72 24.05
CA ASP A 33 24.63 23.57 24.53
C ASP A 33 23.92 24.93 24.70
N THR A 34 23.78 25.63 23.57
CA THR A 34 23.10 26.92 23.49
C THR A 34 21.94 26.81 22.48
N GLU A 35 20.92 27.63 22.65
CA GLU A 35 19.76 27.65 21.74
C GLU A 35 20.20 27.98 20.30
N GLN A 36 21.13 28.91 20.14
CA GLN A 36 21.66 29.32 18.84
C GLN A 36 22.38 28.15 18.14
N ALA A 37 23.31 27.46 18.83
CA ALA A 37 24.05 26.32 18.25
C ALA A 37 23.13 25.14 17.93
N ARG A 38 22.13 24.88 18.78
CA ARG A 38 21.09 23.87 18.52
C ARG A 38 20.27 24.23 17.28
N ARG A 39 19.86 25.48 17.10
CA ARG A 39 19.11 25.95 15.92
C ARG A 39 19.93 25.85 14.64
N GLU A 40 21.19 26.24 14.66
CA GLU A 40 22.10 26.10 13.53
C GLU A 40 22.33 24.62 13.14
N ALA A 41 22.40 23.73 14.13
CA ALA A 41 22.49 22.31 13.88
C ALA A 41 21.24 21.76 13.19
N ILE A 42 20.03 22.18 13.61
CA ILE A 42 18.78 21.77 12.94
C ILE A 42 18.79 22.22 11.48
N ALA A 43 19.15 23.48 11.21
CA ALA A 43 19.20 24.03 9.85
C ALA A 43 20.16 23.25 8.93
N LYS A 44 21.21 22.64 9.49
CA LYS A 44 22.22 21.86 8.74
C LYS A 44 21.83 20.39 8.54
N HIS A 45 21.04 19.81 9.44
CA HIS A 45 20.79 18.38 9.47
C HIS A 45 19.35 17.97 9.11
N PHE A 46 18.45 18.92 9.05
CA PHE A 46 17.07 18.65 8.69
C PHE A 46 16.68 19.34 7.40
N VAL A 47 15.91 18.63 6.58
CA VAL A 47 15.23 19.15 5.41
C VAL A 47 13.74 18.86 5.55
N ALA A 48 12.90 19.62 4.91
CA ALA A 48 11.47 19.39 4.91
C ALA A 48 10.93 19.14 3.50
N VAL A 49 9.94 18.26 3.40
CA VAL A 49 9.07 18.17 2.23
C VAL A 49 7.69 18.59 2.68
N SER A 50 7.31 19.82 2.40
CA SER A 50 6.11 20.46 2.93
C SER A 50 5.71 21.68 2.10
N THR A 51 4.44 22.04 2.17
CA THR A 51 3.92 23.33 1.64
C THR A 51 3.76 24.39 2.73
N ALA A 52 3.91 24.04 4.00
CA ALA A 52 3.71 24.91 5.16
C ALA A 52 5.04 25.50 5.66
N LEU A 53 5.62 26.45 4.88
CA LEU A 53 6.96 27.00 5.12
C LEU A 53 7.11 27.69 6.48
N ASP A 54 6.07 28.38 6.96
CA ASP A 54 6.10 29.05 8.28
C ASP A 54 6.33 28.03 9.41
N LYS A 55 5.63 26.90 9.38
CA LYS A 55 5.79 25.82 10.37
C LYS A 55 7.11 25.08 10.25
N VAL A 56 7.64 24.99 9.03
CA VAL A 56 8.97 24.45 8.76
C VAL A 56 10.04 25.33 9.43
N ALA A 57 9.95 26.64 9.27
CA ALA A 57 10.84 27.62 9.91
C ALA A 57 10.70 27.60 11.45
N GLU A 58 9.47 27.48 11.97
CA GLU A 58 9.20 27.36 13.41
C GLU A 58 9.84 26.10 14.01
N PHE A 59 9.89 24.98 13.27
CA PHE A 59 10.61 23.77 13.69
C PHE A 59 12.12 23.97 13.78
N GLY A 60 12.68 24.96 13.09
CA GLY A 60 14.10 25.29 13.01
C GLY A 60 14.77 24.87 11.70
N ILE A 61 14.02 24.39 10.73
CA ILE A 61 14.54 24.06 9.39
C ILE A 61 14.60 25.35 8.57
N ASP A 62 15.73 25.58 7.90
CA ASP A 62 15.84 26.70 6.96
C ASP A 62 14.87 26.48 5.79
N PRO A 63 13.96 27.44 5.49
CA PRO A 63 13.04 27.32 4.37
C PRO A 63 13.71 27.05 3.01
N VAL A 64 14.97 27.43 2.82
CA VAL A 64 15.75 27.08 1.61
C VAL A 64 15.95 25.57 1.45
N ASN A 65 15.90 24.82 2.55
CA ASN A 65 15.98 23.37 2.61
C ASN A 65 14.60 22.70 2.64
N ALA A 66 13.53 23.43 2.26
CA ALA A 66 12.20 22.90 2.13
C ALA A 66 11.87 22.64 0.65
N PHE A 67 11.45 21.41 0.36
CA PHE A 67 11.03 20.97 -0.95
C PHE A 67 9.50 21.02 -1.03
N GLY A 68 8.98 21.88 -1.89
CA GLY A 68 7.54 22.03 -2.11
C GLY A 68 6.98 21.05 -3.13
N PHE A 69 5.67 20.89 -3.11
CA PHE A 69 4.88 20.17 -4.10
C PHE A 69 3.48 20.78 -4.18
N TRP A 70 2.72 20.44 -5.21
CA TRP A 70 1.42 21.06 -5.47
C TRP A 70 0.33 20.59 -4.50
N ASN A 71 -0.66 21.45 -4.28
CA ASN A 71 -1.77 21.18 -3.36
C ASN A 71 -2.64 19.98 -3.78
N TRP A 72 -2.69 19.65 -5.06
CA TRP A 72 -3.43 18.52 -5.58
C TRP A 72 -2.74 17.16 -5.35
N VAL A 73 -1.47 17.14 -4.96
CA VAL A 73 -0.77 15.90 -4.66
C VAL A 73 -1.32 15.26 -3.38
N GLY A 74 -1.94 14.10 -3.52
CA GLY A 74 -2.42 13.28 -2.40
C GLY A 74 -1.33 12.35 -1.84
N GLY A 75 -1.38 12.01 -0.55
CA GLY A 75 -0.35 11.21 0.12
C GLY A 75 -0.06 9.87 -0.55
N ARG A 76 -1.09 9.10 -0.89
CA ARG A 76 -0.98 7.78 -1.53
C ARG A 76 -0.55 7.82 -3.01
N TYR A 77 -0.56 9.02 -3.62
CA TYR A 77 -0.13 9.29 -4.99
C TYR A 77 1.11 10.20 -5.04
N SER A 78 1.95 10.19 -4.00
CA SER A 78 2.95 11.24 -3.84
C SER A 78 4.40 10.79 -4.03
N VAL A 79 4.67 9.51 -4.17
CA VAL A 79 6.05 8.98 -4.21
C VAL A 79 6.84 9.45 -5.44
N ASP A 80 6.17 9.80 -6.51
CA ASP A 80 6.71 10.38 -7.76
C ASP A 80 6.89 11.90 -7.71
N SER A 81 6.45 12.55 -6.61
CA SER A 81 6.65 13.98 -6.31
C SER A 81 7.90 14.22 -5.45
N ALA A 82 8.07 15.46 -4.95
CA ALA A 82 9.11 15.78 -3.97
C ALA A 82 9.05 14.91 -2.70
N VAL A 83 7.91 14.28 -2.41
CA VAL A 83 7.77 13.32 -1.29
C VAL A 83 8.66 12.08 -1.50
N GLY A 84 9.01 11.74 -2.73
CA GLY A 84 9.96 10.69 -3.07
C GLY A 84 11.44 11.03 -2.78
N LEU A 85 11.77 12.19 -2.21
CA LEU A 85 13.15 12.55 -1.87
C LEU A 85 13.92 11.45 -1.11
N PRO A 86 13.37 10.74 -0.10
CA PRO A 86 14.07 9.63 0.54
C PRO A 86 14.41 8.49 -0.43
N VAL A 87 13.54 8.22 -1.39
CA VAL A 87 13.79 7.22 -2.44
C VAL A 87 14.91 7.69 -3.36
N ALA A 88 14.86 8.96 -3.79
CA ALA A 88 15.91 9.57 -4.63
C ALA A 88 17.29 9.54 -3.95
N ILE A 89 17.34 9.75 -2.63
CA ILE A 89 18.59 9.62 -1.85
C ILE A 89 19.07 8.16 -1.80
N ALA A 90 18.15 7.20 -1.63
CA ALA A 90 18.49 5.79 -1.48
C ALA A 90 18.97 5.14 -2.78
N ILE A 91 18.37 5.45 -3.93
CA ILE A 91 18.67 4.82 -5.22
C ILE A 91 19.48 5.72 -6.16
N GLY A 92 19.79 6.94 -5.73
CA GLY A 92 20.48 7.95 -6.53
C GLY A 92 19.59 8.63 -7.58
N PRO A 93 20.08 9.75 -8.16
CA PRO A 93 19.29 10.56 -9.08
C PRO A 93 18.95 9.82 -10.38
N ASP A 94 19.82 8.98 -10.89
CA ASP A 94 19.58 8.22 -12.12
C ASP A 94 18.55 7.11 -11.87
N GLY A 95 18.67 6.37 -10.75
CA GLY A 95 17.66 5.39 -10.36
C GLY A 95 16.29 6.03 -10.13
N PHE A 96 16.23 7.25 -9.59
CA PHE A 96 14.96 7.95 -9.42
C PHE A 96 14.39 8.45 -10.76
N ARG A 97 15.23 8.88 -11.70
CA ARG A 97 14.77 9.20 -13.07
C ARG A 97 14.20 7.97 -13.78
N ASP A 98 14.85 6.81 -13.64
CA ASP A 98 14.35 5.56 -14.18
C ASP A 98 13.01 5.16 -13.55
N PHE A 99 12.86 5.38 -12.25
CA PHE A 99 11.60 5.18 -11.54
C PHE A 99 10.48 6.05 -12.13
N LEU A 100 10.71 7.35 -12.31
CA LEU A 100 9.75 8.27 -12.94
C LEU A 100 9.48 7.94 -14.42
N ALA A 101 10.49 7.46 -15.14
CA ALA A 101 10.32 6.99 -16.52
C ALA A 101 9.37 5.78 -16.61
N GLY A 102 9.34 4.95 -15.57
CA GLY A 102 8.36 3.87 -15.42
C GLY A 102 6.92 4.37 -15.36
N PHE A 103 6.63 5.39 -14.53
CA PHE A 103 5.32 6.05 -14.49
C PHE A 103 4.96 6.62 -15.87
N HIS A 104 5.88 7.39 -16.45
CA HIS A 104 5.65 7.99 -17.76
C HIS A 104 5.30 6.97 -18.83
N ALA A 105 5.95 5.80 -18.85
CA ALA A 105 5.65 4.75 -19.80
C ALA A 105 4.22 4.24 -19.70
N VAL A 106 3.71 4.03 -18.49
CA VAL A 106 2.32 3.61 -18.24
C VAL A 106 1.34 4.73 -18.56
N ASP A 107 1.65 5.98 -18.22
CA ASP A 107 0.84 7.14 -18.58
C ASP A 107 0.67 7.27 -20.09
N GLN A 108 1.76 7.13 -20.85
CA GLN A 108 1.70 7.16 -22.31
C GLN A 108 0.87 5.99 -22.85
N HIS A 109 1.07 4.78 -22.31
CA HIS A 109 0.27 3.61 -22.70
C HIS A 109 -1.22 3.85 -22.41
N PHE A 110 -1.56 4.32 -21.22
CA PHE A 110 -2.95 4.59 -20.84
C PHE A 110 -3.62 5.62 -21.75
N ARG A 111 -2.89 6.66 -22.16
CA ARG A 111 -3.41 7.75 -22.99
C ARG A 111 -3.54 7.40 -24.46
N THR A 112 -2.72 6.49 -24.98
CA THR A 112 -2.57 6.28 -26.43
C THR A 112 -2.93 4.88 -26.92
N ALA A 113 -2.99 3.88 -26.03
CA ALA A 113 -3.33 2.52 -26.43
C ALA A 113 -4.82 2.41 -26.80
N GLU A 114 -5.10 1.62 -27.83
CA GLU A 114 -6.47 1.24 -28.18
C GLU A 114 -7.16 0.57 -26.98
N PRO A 115 -8.45 0.81 -26.71
CA PRO A 115 -9.13 0.32 -25.51
C PRO A 115 -8.97 -1.19 -25.28
N ALA A 116 -9.01 -2.00 -26.34
CA ALA A 116 -8.82 -3.46 -26.25
C ALA A 116 -7.39 -3.92 -25.91
N ARG A 117 -6.44 -2.99 -25.87
CA ARG A 117 -5.03 -3.23 -25.52
C ARG A 117 -4.55 -2.37 -24.36
N ASN A 118 -5.42 -1.52 -23.83
CA ASN A 118 -5.10 -0.62 -22.73
C ASN A 118 -5.16 -1.39 -21.40
N VAL A 119 -4.00 -1.84 -20.94
CA VAL A 119 -3.91 -2.74 -19.78
C VAL A 119 -4.52 -2.15 -18.52
N PRO A 120 -4.20 -0.91 -18.07
CA PRO A 120 -4.83 -0.34 -16.89
C PRO A 120 -6.35 -0.19 -17.02
N LEU A 121 -6.83 0.21 -18.20
CA LEU A 121 -8.27 0.32 -18.48
C LEU A 121 -8.96 -1.04 -18.36
N LEU A 122 -8.41 -2.07 -18.99
CA LEU A 122 -8.97 -3.42 -18.99
C LEU A 122 -8.98 -4.00 -17.57
N MET A 123 -7.89 -3.88 -16.82
CA MET A 123 -7.81 -4.39 -15.46
C MET A 123 -8.79 -3.65 -14.53
N GLY A 124 -8.91 -2.32 -14.66
CA GLY A 124 -9.87 -1.54 -13.89
C GLY A 124 -11.33 -1.94 -14.18
N LEU A 125 -11.67 -2.15 -15.45
CA LEU A 125 -13.01 -2.63 -15.86
C LEU A 125 -13.26 -4.07 -15.40
N LEU A 126 -12.27 -4.95 -15.45
CA LEU A 126 -12.38 -6.32 -14.92
C LEU A 126 -12.62 -6.31 -13.41
N ASN A 127 -11.94 -5.47 -12.65
CA ASN A 127 -12.16 -5.34 -11.22
C ASN A 127 -13.59 -4.86 -10.91
N VAL A 128 -14.08 -3.87 -11.64
CA VAL A 128 -15.51 -3.46 -11.54
C VAL A 128 -16.44 -4.64 -11.87
N TRP A 129 -16.12 -5.42 -12.89
CA TRP A 129 -16.89 -6.61 -13.26
C TRP A 129 -16.89 -7.65 -12.13
N TYR A 130 -15.76 -7.96 -11.57
CA TYR A 130 -15.66 -8.91 -10.46
C TYR A 130 -16.44 -8.46 -9.23
N VAL A 131 -16.36 -7.19 -8.87
CA VAL A 131 -17.05 -6.63 -7.71
C VAL A 131 -18.55 -6.58 -7.94
N ASN A 132 -19.00 -5.96 -9.02
CA ASN A 132 -20.42 -5.60 -9.19
C ASN A 132 -21.27 -6.71 -9.85
N PHE A 133 -20.66 -7.64 -10.58
CA PHE A 133 -21.41 -8.68 -11.29
C PHE A 133 -21.10 -10.09 -10.79
N LEU A 134 -19.94 -10.32 -10.20
CA LEU A 134 -19.56 -11.63 -9.70
C LEU A 134 -19.46 -11.69 -8.16
N GLY A 135 -19.68 -10.58 -7.46
CA GLY A 135 -19.73 -10.50 -6.01
C GLY A 135 -18.37 -10.67 -5.31
N ALA A 136 -17.27 -10.39 -6.00
CA ALA A 136 -15.93 -10.39 -5.37
C ALA A 136 -15.81 -9.24 -4.38
N THR A 137 -15.54 -9.55 -3.12
CA THR A 137 -15.39 -8.55 -2.04
C THR A 137 -13.93 -8.24 -1.72
N SER A 138 -13.00 -9.03 -2.27
CA SER A 138 -11.56 -8.84 -2.05
C SER A 138 -10.77 -9.20 -3.30
N HIS A 139 -9.54 -8.70 -3.37
CA HIS A 139 -8.58 -8.90 -4.45
C HIS A 139 -7.23 -9.24 -3.85
N ALA A 140 -6.66 -10.39 -4.23
CA ALA A 140 -5.35 -10.82 -3.75
C ALA A 140 -4.24 -10.31 -4.66
N VAL A 141 -3.13 -9.84 -4.07
CA VAL A 141 -1.90 -9.45 -4.78
C VAL A 141 -0.76 -10.30 -4.29
N LEU A 142 -0.23 -11.14 -5.15
CA LEU A 142 0.65 -12.25 -4.81
C LEU A 142 2.00 -12.10 -5.54
N PRO A 143 2.93 -11.26 -5.01
CA PRO A 143 4.22 -11.07 -5.63
C PRO A 143 5.15 -12.27 -5.39
N TYR A 144 5.60 -12.90 -6.46
CA TYR A 144 6.70 -13.86 -6.45
C TYR A 144 8.04 -13.13 -6.55
N ALA A 145 8.20 -12.15 -5.68
CA ALA A 145 9.40 -11.31 -5.54
C ALA A 145 9.47 -10.74 -4.12
N GLN A 146 10.47 -11.16 -3.34
CA GLN A 146 10.58 -10.78 -1.92
C GLN A 146 10.62 -9.27 -1.68
N TYR A 147 11.28 -8.51 -2.55
CA TYR A 147 11.34 -7.04 -2.41
C TYR A 147 10.01 -6.33 -2.66
N LEU A 148 8.99 -7.03 -3.17
CA LEU A 148 7.62 -6.54 -3.27
C LEU A 148 6.72 -6.98 -2.08
N HIS A 149 7.28 -7.51 -0.98
CA HIS A 149 6.50 -7.99 0.17
C HIS A 149 5.58 -6.91 0.78
N ARG A 150 5.90 -5.63 0.64
CA ARG A 150 5.05 -4.52 1.10
C ARG A 150 4.11 -3.98 0.03
N PHE A 151 4.14 -4.52 -1.19
CA PHE A 151 3.36 -3.98 -2.30
C PHE A 151 1.84 -4.13 -2.08
N ALA A 152 1.39 -5.29 -1.59
CA ALA A 152 -0.02 -5.48 -1.22
C ALA A 152 -0.48 -4.46 -0.16
N ALA A 153 0.36 -4.20 0.87
CA ALA A 153 0.05 -3.20 1.90
C ALA A 153 0.04 -1.75 1.37
N TYR A 154 0.86 -1.43 0.36
CA TYR A 154 0.77 -0.16 -0.35
C TYR A 154 -0.56 -0.04 -1.10
N LEU A 155 -0.95 -1.08 -1.83
CA LEU A 155 -2.20 -1.12 -2.58
C LEU A 155 -3.44 -1.05 -1.67
N GLN A 156 -3.36 -1.52 -0.42
CA GLN A 156 -4.43 -1.32 0.56
C GLN A 156 -4.75 0.17 0.72
N GLN A 157 -3.73 0.98 0.95
CA GLN A 157 -3.97 2.43 1.03
C GLN A 157 -4.39 3.01 -0.32
N LEU A 158 -3.66 2.68 -1.39
CA LEU A 158 -3.93 3.23 -2.72
C LEU A 158 -5.38 3.03 -3.13
N THR A 159 -5.88 1.80 -3.08
CA THR A 159 -7.19 1.43 -3.63
C THR A 159 -8.32 1.61 -2.62
N MET A 160 -8.16 1.16 -1.38
CA MET A 160 -9.24 1.17 -0.38
C MET A 160 -9.53 2.58 0.13
N GLU A 161 -8.51 3.41 0.35
CA GLU A 161 -8.70 4.82 0.72
C GLU A 161 -9.26 5.65 -0.44
N SER A 162 -8.92 5.31 -1.69
CA SER A 162 -9.44 5.97 -2.88
C SER A 162 -10.88 5.59 -3.16
N ASN A 163 -11.17 4.31 -3.25
CA ASN A 163 -12.41 3.80 -3.80
C ASN A 163 -13.40 3.25 -2.75
N GLY A 164 -13.03 3.22 -1.47
CA GLY A 164 -13.94 2.91 -0.37
C GLY A 164 -14.89 4.07 -0.09
N LYS A 165 -15.75 4.40 -1.04
CA LYS A 165 -16.68 5.55 -0.99
C LYS A 165 -18.13 5.09 -1.21
N SER A 166 -19.06 5.70 -0.48
CA SER A 166 -20.50 5.43 -0.56
C SER A 166 -21.31 6.55 -1.20
N VAL A 167 -20.62 7.64 -1.61
CA VAL A 167 -21.26 8.83 -2.19
C VAL A 167 -20.55 9.19 -3.50
N ARG A 168 -21.33 9.52 -4.52
CA ARG A 168 -20.84 9.98 -5.81
C ARG A 168 -20.40 11.45 -5.74
N TRP A 169 -19.63 11.89 -6.74
CA TRP A 169 -19.19 13.29 -6.84
C TRP A 169 -20.32 14.33 -6.98
N ASP A 170 -21.52 13.91 -7.38
CA ASP A 170 -22.73 14.75 -7.42
C ASP A 170 -23.52 14.79 -6.10
N GLY A 171 -23.01 14.11 -5.05
CA GLY A 171 -23.65 13.99 -3.74
C GLY A 171 -24.72 12.90 -3.63
N SER A 172 -25.02 12.18 -4.71
CA SER A 172 -25.96 11.06 -4.66
C SER A 172 -25.34 9.81 -4.02
N PRO A 173 -26.13 8.94 -3.37
CA PRO A 173 -25.61 7.69 -2.85
C PRO A 173 -25.21 6.74 -3.98
N VAL A 174 -24.13 5.99 -3.77
CA VAL A 174 -23.74 4.89 -4.66
C VAL A 174 -24.76 3.74 -4.49
N THR A 175 -25.18 3.14 -5.59
CA THR A 175 -26.18 2.07 -5.62
C THR A 175 -25.61 0.68 -5.94
N CYS A 176 -24.29 0.56 -5.94
CA CYS A 176 -23.54 -0.69 -6.15
C CYS A 176 -22.39 -0.77 -5.14
N GLU A 177 -21.73 -1.93 -5.06
CA GLU A 177 -20.54 -2.08 -4.24
C GLU A 177 -19.38 -1.29 -4.85
N THR A 178 -18.59 -0.65 -3.98
CA THR A 178 -17.38 0.11 -4.37
C THR A 178 -16.20 -0.32 -3.51
N GLY A 179 -15.04 -0.48 -4.11
CA GLY A 179 -13.79 -0.71 -3.39
C GLY A 179 -13.71 -2.09 -2.74
N GLU A 180 -13.08 -3.01 -3.41
CA GLU A 180 -12.71 -4.33 -2.88
C GLU A 180 -11.56 -4.22 -1.85
N VAL A 181 -11.49 -5.20 -0.94
CA VAL A 181 -10.39 -5.31 0.02
C VAL A 181 -9.14 -5.85 -0.67
N PHE A 182 -8.10 -5.05 -0.80
CA PHE A 182 -6.80 -5.50 -1.29
C PHE A 182 -5.99 -6.14 -0.17
N TRP A 183 -5.38 -7.29 -0.45
CA TRP A 183 -4.56 -8.04 0.50
C TRP A 183 -3.61 -8.98 -0.23
N GLY A 184 -2.62 -9.53 0.44
CA GLY A 184 -1.73 -10.52 -0.13
C GLY A 184 -0.39 -10.60 0.58
N GLU A 185 0.35 -11.63 0.21
CA GLU A 185 1.69 -11.95 0.72
C GLU A 185 2.56 -12.48 -0.42
N PRO A 186 3.89 -12.49 -0.27
CA PRO A 186 4.77 -13.14 -1.24
C PRO A 186 4.39 -14.59 -1.52
N GLY A 187 4.48 -14.97 -2.80
CA GLY A 187 3.96 -16.15 -3.44
C GLY A 187 4.03 -17.48 -2.68
N THR A 188 5.21 -18.08 -2.49
CA THR A 188 5.31 -19.41 -1.86
C THR A 188 4.85 -19.41 -0.39
N ASN A 189 5.10 -18.35 0.37
CA ASN A 189 4.61 -18.24 1.76
C ASN A 189 3.08 -18.22 1.80
N GLY A 190 2.43 -17.46 0.91
CA GLY A 190 0.99 -17.40 0.79
C GLY A 190 0.33 -18.76 0.51
N GLN A 191 1.00 -19.65 -0.26
CA GLN A 191 0.51 -21.00 -0.54
C GLN A 191 0.25 -21.79 0.75
N HIS A 192 1.08 -21.60 1.77
CA HIS A 192 0.97 -22.29 3.06
C HIS A 192 0.05 -21.59 4.06
N ALA A 193 -0.50 -20.41 3.70
CA ALA A 193 -1.31 -19.61 4.60
C ALA A 193 -2.80 -19.53 4.19
N PHE A 194 -3.11 -19.19 2.94
CA PHE A 194 -4.47 -18.85 2.54
C PHE A 194 -4.88 -19.36 1.14
N TYR A 195 -4.04 -20.04 0.39
CA TYR A 195 -4.39 -20.51 -0.94
C TYR A 195 -5.52 -21.56 -0.91
N GLN A 196 -5.73 -22.24 0.21
CA GLN A 196 -6.90 -23.11 0.40
C GLN A 196 -8.22 -22.35 0.10
N LEU A 197 -8.34 -21.13 0.63
CA LEU A 197 -9.52 -20.29 0.39
C LEU A 197 -9.62 -19.88 -1.09
N ILE A 198 -8.51 -19.49 -1.72
CA ILE A 198 -8.50 -19.04 -3.12
C ILE A 198 -8.89 -20.17 -4.06
N HIS A 199 -8.40 -21.39 -3.83
CA HIS A 199 -8.67 -22.55 -4.68
C HIS A 199 -10.05 -23.18 -4.48
N GLN A 200 -10.45 -23.42 -3.23
CA GLN A 200 -11.62 -24.23 -2.90
C GLN A 200 -12.66 -23.48 -2.03
N GLY A 201 -12.41 -22.23 -1.68
CA GLY A 201 -13.38 -21.43 -0.94
C GLY A 201 -14.62 -21.11 -1.76
N THR A 202 -15.69 -20.73 -1.07
CA THR A 202 -16.97 -20.35 -1.68
C THR A 202 -16.98 -18.93 -2.24
N GLN A 203 -16.01 -18.10 -1.86
CA GLN A 203 -15.88 -16.72 -2.34
C GLN A 203 -15.04 -16.68 -3.62
N LEU A 204 -15.43 -15.81 -4.55
CA LEU A 204 -14.58 -15.48 -5.69
C LEU A 204 -13.53 -14.44 -5.24
N ILE A 205 -12.26 -14.79 -5.40
CA ILE A 205 -11.13 -13.91 -5.08
C ILE A 205 -10.28 -13.77 -6.34
N PRO A 206 -10.44 -12.69 -7.11
CA PRO A 206 -9.51 -12.36 -8.18
C PRO A 206 -8.10 -12.18 -7.61
N ALA A 207 -7.08 -12.59 -8.36
CA ALA A 207 -5.71 -12.54 -7.87
C ALA A 207 -4.71 -12.07 -8.93
N ASP A 208 -3.86 -11.11 -8.57
CA ASP A 208 -2.75 -10.65 -9.40
C ASP A 208 -1.46 -11.33 -8.94
N PHE A 209 -0.89 -12.13 -9.82
CA PHE A 209 0.39 -12.80 -9.64
C PHE A 209 1.49 -11.96 -10.30
N ILE A 210 2.49 -11.54 -9.54
CA ILE A 210 3.56 -10.66 -10.04
C ILE A 210 4.90 -11.37 -9.88
N ALA A 211 5.67 -11.50 -10.97
CA ALA A 211 6.99 -12.12 -10.94
C ALA A 211 7.99 -11.43 -11.86
N VAL A 212 9.27 -11.75 -11.68
CA VAL A 212 10.36 -11.30 -12.54
C VAL A 212 11.13 -12.50 -13.09
N ALA A 213 11.60 -12.39 -14.32
CA ALA A 213 12.38 -13.46 -14.95
C ALA A 213 13.78 -13.60 -14.31
N ASN A 214 14.39 -12.48 -13.93
CA ASN A 214 15.74 -12.45 -13.36
C ASN A 214 15.68 -11.96 -11.90
N PRO A 215 16.11 -12.78 -10.93
CA PRO A 215 16.17 -12.37 -9.54
C PRO A 215 17.34 -11.38 -9.32
N PRO A 216 17.29 -10.53 -8.28
CA PRO A 216 18.40 -9.65 -7.92
C PRO A 216 19.69 -10.40 -7.58
N HIS A 217 19.53 -11.62 -7.04
CA HIS A 217 20.63 -12.51 -6.64
C HIS A 217 20.31 -13.93 -7.11
N ALA A 218 21.16 -14.50 -7.95
CA ALA A 218 21.05 -15.88 -8.35
C ALA A 218 21.44 -16.80 -7.18
N ILE A 219 20.54 -17.72 -6.81
CA ILE A 219 20.77 -18.72 -5.75
C ILE A 219 20.61 -20.09 -6.38
N LYS A 220 21.53 -21.00 -6.07
CA LYS A 220 21.48 -22.40 -6.45
C LYS A 220 21.48 -23.29 -5.22
N ASP A 221 20.76 -24.41 -5.29
CA ASP A 221 20.84 -25.52 -4.36
C ASP A 221 21.34 -26.73 -5.14
N GLY A 222 22.66 -27.00 -5.02
CA GLY A 222 23.35 -27.89 -5.94
C GLY A 222 23.31 -27.37 -7.37
N ASP A 223 22.73 -28.18 -8.28
CA ASP A 223 22.53 -27.81 -9.70
C ASP A 223 21.17 -27.16 -9.96
N VAL A 224 20.30 -27.06 -8.94
CA VAL A 224 18.95 -26.53 -9.08
C VAL A 224 18.96 -25.01 -9.01
N ASP A 225 18.38 -24.36 -10.01
CA ASP A 225 18.06 -22.93 -9.96
C ASP A 225 16.86 -22.69 -9.03
N VAL A 226 17.12 -22.10 -7.87
CA VAL A 226 16.10 -21.84 -6.85
C VAL A 226 15.03 -20.87 -7.37
N HIS A 227 15.42 -19.90 -8.19
CA HIS A 227 14.46 -18.95 -8.77
C HIS A 227 13.56 -19.64 -9.81
N GLY A 228 14.11 -20.52 -10.64
CA GLY A 228 13.34 -21.33 -11.59
C GLY A 228 12.31 -22.20 -10.88
N MET A 229 12.67 -22.85 -9.76
CA MET A 229 11.72 -23.61 -8.93
C MET A 229 10.64 -22.72 -8.29
N PHE A 230 11.01 -21.51 -7.91
CA PHE A 230 10.07 -20.50 -7.40
C PHE A 230 9.06 -20.07 -8.47
N LEU A 231 9.52 -19.81 -9.70
CA LEU A 231 8.66 -19.50 -10.84
C LEU A 231 7.80 -20.68 -11.29
N ALA A 232 8.26 -21.92 -11.14
CA ALA A 232 7.43 -23.10 -11.41
C ALA A 232 6.17 -23.09 -10.54
N ASN A 233 6.27 -22.68 -9.27
CA ASN A 233 5.10 -22.49 -8.41
C ASN A 233 4.18 -21.38 -8.92
N PHE A 234 4.72 -20.25 -9.36
CA PHE A 234 3.94 -19.16 -9.98
C PHE A 234 3.08 -19.69 -11.13
N PHE A 235 3.69 -20.39 -12.08
CA PHE A 235 2.98 -20.95 -13.23
C PHE A 235 2.00 -22.05 -12.84
N ALA A 236 2.36 -22.92 -11.91
CA ALA A 236 1.50 -24.00 -11.44
C ALA A 236 0.24 -23.47 -10.74
N GLN A 237 0.37 -22.43 -9.91
CA GLN A 237 -0.76 -21.86 -9.18
C GLN A 237 -1.76 -21.19 -10.12
N THR A 238 -1.30 -20.39 -11.06
CA THR A 238 -2.18 -19.74 -12.05
C THR A 238 -2.88 -20.77 -12.94
N ALA A 239 -2.18 -21.83 -13.35
CA ALA A 239 -2.78 -22.94 -14.11
C ALA A 239 -3.82 -23.70 -13.28
N ALA A 240 -3.51 -24.01 -12.02
CA ALA A 240 -4.45 -24.72 -11.14
C ALA A 240 -5.72 -23.90 -10.84
N LEU A 241 -5.59 -22.59 -10.69
CA LEU A 241 -6.73 -21.69 -10.51
C LEU A 241 -7.60 -21.60 -11.78
N ALA A 242 -6.97 -21.58 -12.96
CA ALA A 242 -7.70 -21.53 -14.22
C ALA A 242 -8.42 -22.83 -14.54
N PHE A 243 -7.75 -23.97 -14.45
CA PHE A 243 -8.25 -25.24 -14.96
C PHE A 243 -8.87 -26.14 -13.89
N GLY A 244 -8.42 -26.02 -12.63
CA GLY A 244 -8.89 -26.87 -11.54
C GLY A 244 -8.49 -28.34 -11.70
N LYS A 245 -9.27 -29.22 -11.06
CA LYS A 245 -9.18 -30.68 -11.15
C LYS A 245 -10.58 -31.27 -11.04
N THR A 246 -11.00 -32.07 -12.04
CA THR A 246 -12.33 -32.66 -12.08
C THR A 246 -12.45 -33.88 -11.15
N GLU A 247 -13.68 -34.26 -10.87
CA GLU A 247 -14.00 -35.47 -10.09
C GLU A 247 -13.40 -36.74 -10.71
N GLU A 248 -13.45 -36.86 -12.05
CA GLU A 248 -12.88 -37.97 -12.80
C GLU A 248 -11.36 -38.07 -12.60
N GLN A 249 -10.67 -36.95 -12.78
CA GLN A 249 -9.22 -36.86 -12.55
C GLN A 249 -8.82 -37.23 -11.11
N VAL A 250 -9.65 -36.80 -10.12
CA VAL A 250 -9.41 -37.15 -8.71
C VAL A 250 -9.55 -38.66 -8.46
N ARG A 251 -10.51 -39.35 -9.11
CA ARG A 251 -10.66 -40.79 -9.02
C ARG A 251 -9.54 -41.55 -9.73
N GLU A 252 -9.12 -41.10 -10.91
CA GLU A 252 -8.00 -41.66 -11.65
C GLU A 252 -6.69 -41.67 -10.86
N GLU A 253 -6.52 -40.74 -9.94
CA GLU A 253 -5.38 -40.69 -9.02
C GLU A 253 -5.47 -41.68 -7.87
N GLY A 254 -6.52 -42.53 -7.81
CA GLY A 254 -6.73 -43.52 -6.75
C GLY A 254 -7.21 -42.92 -5.42
N THR A 255 -7.85 -41.77 -5.46
CA THR A 255 -8.42 -41.12 -4.27
C THR A 255 -9.56 -41.96 -3.70
N PRO A 256 -9.60 -42.25 -2.38
CA PRO A 256 -10.74 -42.91 -1.73
C PRO A 256 -12.05 -42.14 -1.95
N GLU A 257 -13.14 -42.87 -2.28
CA GLU A 257 -14.42 -42.26 -2.69
C GLU A 257 -14.97 -41.26 -1.65
N GLU A 258 -14.79 -41.53 -0.37
CA GLU A 258 -15.27 -40.70 0.72
C GLU A 258 -14.64 -39.30 0.75
N ILE A 259 -13.46 -39.12 0.16
CA ILE A 259 -12.76 -37.82 0.11
C ILE A 259 -12.64 -37.25 -1.30
N VAL A 260 -13.16 -37.93 -2.34
CA VAL A 260 -13.20 -37.39 -3.71
C VAL A 260 -13.81 -36.00 -3.77
N PRO A 261 -14.98 -35.71 -3.17
CA PRO A 261 -15.58 -34.37 -3.23
C PRO A 261 -14.70 -33.29 -2.64
N ALA A 262 -13.91 -33.60 -1.61
CA ALA A 262 -13.02 -32.64 -0.94
C ALA A 262 -11.74 -32.35 -1.74
N ARG A 263 -11.43 -33.15 -2.78
CA ARG A 263 -10.23 -33.00 -3.61
C ARG A 263 -10.51 -32.46 -5.00
N ILE A 264 -11.75 -32.08 -5.29
CA ILE A 264 -12.13 -31.39 -6.53
C ILE A 264 -11.73 -29.92 -6.44
N PHE A 265 -11.17 -29.41 -7.51
CA PHE A 265 -10.86 -27.99 -7.68
C PHE A 265 -11.72 -27.43 -8.81
N SER A 266 -12.57 -26.47 -8.51
CA SER A 266 -13.55 -25.92 -9.49
C SER A 266 -12.89 -25.31 -10.73
N GLY A 267 -11.67 -24.81 -10.60
CA GLY A 267 -11.09 -23.98 -11.63
C GLY A 267 -11.88 -22.67 -11.87
N ASN A 268 -11.68 -22.05 -13.01
CA ASN A 268 -12.35 -20.81 -13.41
C ASN A 268 -12.25 -19.70 -12.35
N ARG A 269 -11.12 -19.66 -11.63
CA ARG A 269 -10.76 -18.62 -10.67
C ARG A 269 -9.94 -17.56 -11.39
N PRO A 270 -10.38 -16.28 -11.45
CA PRO A 270 -9.73 -15.27 -12.27
C PRO A 270 -8.36 -14.88 -11.70
N THR A 271 -7.36 -14.85 -12.58
CA THR A 271 -6.01 -14.40 -12.25
C THR A 271 -5.47 -13.47 -13.34
N THR A 272 -4.64 -12.50 -12.93
CA THR A 272 -3.79 -11.73 -13.83
C THR A 272 -2.33 -12.09 -13.56
N SER A 273 -1.58 -12.42 -14.61
CA SER A 273 -0.15 -12.69 -14.51
C SER A 273 0.64 -11.49 -15.03
N ILE A 274 1.44 -10.88 -14.17
CA ILE A 274 2.31 -9.76 -14.49
C ILE A 274 3.76 -10.23 -14.41
N LEU A 275 4.44 -10.26 -15.56
CA LEU A 275 5.83 -10.69 -15.67
C LEU A 275 6.70 -9.55 -16.18
N ALA A 276 7.81 -9.30 -15.50
CA ALA A 276 8.81 -8.33 -15.91
C ALA A 276 10.20 -8.99 -16.06
N PRO A 277 11.13 -8.43 -16.86
CA PRO A 277 12.47 -8.99 -17.00
C PRO A 277 13.25 -9.02 -15.68
N ALA A 278 13.18 -7.96 -14.88
CA ALA A 278 13.83 -7.83 -13.57
C ALA A 278 13.13 -6.72 -12.75
N LEU A 279 13.28 -6.75 -11.43
CA LEU A 279 12.78 -5.70 -10.56
C LEU A 279 13.73 -4.50 -10.55
N THR A 280 13.52 -3.59 -11.49
CA THR A 280 14.28 -2.33 -11.63
C THR A 280 13.46 -1.15 -11.09
N PRO A 281 14.07 0.03 -10.85
CA PRO A 281 13.32 1.23 -10.49
C PRO A 281 12.20 1.54 -11.49
N SER A 282 12.46 1.44 -12.80
CA SER A 282 11.45 1.63 -13.85
C SER A 282 10.29 0.64 -13.74
N VAL A 283 10.56 -0.64 -13.49
CA VAL A 283 9.49 -1.65 -13.31
C VAL A 283 8.65 -1.37 -12.08
N VAL A 284 9.25 -0.94 -10.97
CA VAL A 284 8.49 -0.54 -9.76
C VAL A 284 7.62 0.69 -10.06
N GLY A 285 8.16 1.69 -10.77
CA GLY A 285 7.38 2.84 -11.23
C GLY A 285 6.20 2.45 -12.12
N GLN A 286 6.41 1.50 -13.06
CA GLN A 286 5.34 0.97 -13.91
C GLN A 286 4.26 0.24 -13.09
N LEU A 287 4.65 -0.58 -12.11
CA LEU A 287 3.68 -1.28 -11.25
C LEU A 287 2.84 -0.29 -10.44
N ILE A 288 3.45 0.73 -9.86
CA ILE A 288 2.72 1.76 -9.10
C ILE A 288 1.73 2.49 -10.02
N ALA A 289 2.20 3.04 -11.14
CA ALA A 289 1.36 3.75 -12.10
C ALA A 289 0.22 2.89 -12.67
N LEU A 290 0.48 1.59 -12.92
CA LEU A 290 -0.54 0.64 -13.35
C LEU A 290 -1.72 0.61 -12.36
N TYR A 291 -1.45 0.45 -11.07
CA TYR A 291 -2.52 0.38 -10.06
C TYR A 291 -3.13 1.75 -9.75
N GLU A 292 -2.41 2.84 -9.91
CA GLU A 292 -2.97 4.20 -9.85
C GLU A 292 -4.03 4.41 -10.94
N HIS A 293 -3.72 4.02 -12.18
CA HIS A 293 -4.68 4.08 -13.28
C HIS A 293 -5.85 3.09 -13.14
N ILE A 294 -5.62 1.88 -12.62
CA ILE A 294 -6.69 0.93 -12.29
C ILE A 294 -7.66 1.57 -11.29
N THR A 295 -7.13 2.15 -10.22
CA THR A 295 -7.93 2.83 -9.18
C THR A 295 -8.71 4.02 -9.76
N PHE A 296 -8.07 4.81 -10.64
CA PHE A 296 -8.72 5.90 -11.35
C PHE A 296 -9.87 5.40 -12.23
N VAL A 297 -9.66 4.35 -13.03
CA VAL A 297 -10.69 3.78 -13.90
C VAL A 297 -11.91 3.32 -13.09
N GLN A 298 -11.68 2.59 -12.00
CA GLN A 298 -12.75 2.15 -11.10
C GLN A 298 -13.52 3.35 -10.53
N GLY A 299 -12.82 4.36 -10.05
CA GLY A 299 -13.43 5.57 -9.48
C GLY A 299 -14.29 6.33 -10.48
N ILE A 300 -13.84 6.44 -11.73
CA ILE A 300 -14.62 7.06 -12.82
C ILE A 300 -15.88 6.25 -13.13
N VAL A 301 -15.79 4.93 -13.21
CA VAL A 301 -16.94 4.05 -13.49
C VAL A 301 -17.98 4.15 -12.38
N TRP A 302 -17.58 4.17 -11.12
CA TRP A 302 -18.48 4.32 -9.97
C TRP A 302 -18.95 5.76 -9.75
N GLY A 303 -18.28 6.75 -10.35
CA GLY A 303 -18.59 8.16 -10.22
C GLY A 303 -18.27 8.73 -8.84
N ILE A 304 -17.17 8.31 -8.22
CA ILE A 304 -16.78 8.65 -6.84
C ILE A 304 -15.51 9.50 -6.78
N ASP A 305 -15.33 10.23 -5.68
CA ASP A 305 -14.13 11.06 -5.42
C ASP A 305 -12.98 10.20 -4.89
N SER A 306 -12.20 9.61 -5.83
CA SER A 306 -11.09 8.72 -5.50
C SER A 306 -9.89 9.42 -4.85
N PHE A 307 -9.75 10.76 -4.99
CA PHE A 307 -8.55 11.49 -4.59
C PHE A 307 -8.67 12.24 -3.25
N ASP A 308 -9.75 12.03 -2.51
CA ASP A 308 -9.91 12.50 -1.14
C ASP A 308 -10.03 11.34 -0.12
N GLN A 309 -10.18 11.68 1.18
CA GLN A 309 -10.21 10.69 2.27
C GLN A 309 -10.97 11.20 3.51
N TRP A 310 -12.17 11.75 3.35
CA TRP A 310 -12.98 12.28 4.48
C TRP A 310 -13.26 11.23 5.55
N GLY A 311 -13.32 9.94 5.20
CA GLY A 311 -13.56 8.84 6.13
C GLY A 311 -12.56 8.72 7.28
N VAL A 312 -11.34 9.26 7.15
CA VAL A 312 -10.32 9.23 8.20
C VAL A 312 -10.33 10.45 9.13
N GLU A 313 -11.17 11.47 8.86
CA GLU A 313 -11.15 12.73 9.60
C GLU A 313 -11.84 12.62 10.97
N LEU A 314 -12.97 11.91 11.03
CA LEU A 314 -13.73 11.74 12.27
C LEU A 314 -12.90 11.07 13.36
N GLY A 315 -12.18 10.00 13.04
CA GLY A 315 -11.32 9.30 14.00
C GLY A 315 -10.23 10.20 14.58
N LYS A 316 -9.60 11.05 13.75
CA LYS A 316 -8.59 12.01 14.20
C LYS A 316 -9.18 13.05 15.16
N LYS A 317 -10.38 13.58 14.85
CA LYS A 317 -11.08 14.51 15.71
C LYS A 317 -11.41 13.90 17.06
N LEU A 318 -12.01 12.70 17.05
CA LEU A 318 -12.35 11.96 18.27
C LEU A 318 -11.11 11.62 19.11
N ALA A 319 -9.99 11.27 18.49
CA ALA A 319 -8.74 11.00 19.19
C ALA A 319 -8.27 12.22 20.02
N LEU A 320 -8.37 13.42 19.47
CA LEU A 320 -8.04 14.67 20.20
C LEU A 320 -9.02 14.95 21.34
N GLU A 321 -10.29 14.61 21.18
CA GLU A 321 -11.32 14.77 22.21
C GLU A 321 -11.15 13.74 23.35
N ILE A 322 -10.66 12.54 23.05
CA ILE A 322 -10.44 11.46 24.03
C ILE A 322 -9.08 11.61 24.74
N ALA A 323 -8.08 12.20 24.11
CA ALA A 323 -6.72 12.32 24.62
C ALA A 323 -6.65 12.84 26.07
N PRO A 324 -7.37 13.89 26.51
CA PRO A 324 -7.35 14.34 27.90
C PRO A 324 -7.76 13.23 28.89
N ALA A 325 -8.78 12.42 28.54
CA ALA A 325 -9.20 11.29 29.36
C ALA A 325 -8.09 10.23 29.49
N VAL A 326 -7.39 9.93 28.39
CA VAL A 326 -6.24 9.00 28.38
C VAL A 326 -5.08 9.51 29.22
N PHE A 327 -4.94 10.83 29.38
CA PHE A 327 -3.95 11.47 30.25
C PHE A 327 -4.43 11.66 31.69
N GLY A 328 -5.62 11.17 32.06
CA GLY A 328 -6.12 11.13 33.43
C GLY A 328 -7.14 12.21 33.82
N ASP A 329 -7.65 12.98 32.84
CA ASP A 329 -8.75 13.93 33.09
C ASP A 329 -10.07 13.17 33.34
N ALA A 330 -10.53 13.15 34.60
CA ALA A 330 -11.75 12.47 35.00
C ALA A 330 -13.02 13.10 34.38
N HIS A 331 -13.04 14.42 34.16
CA HIS A 331 -14.18 15.07 33.51
C HIS A 331 -14.27 14.71 32.02
N ALA A 332 -13.13 14.66 31.32
CA ALA A 332 -13.06 14.18 29.96
C ALA A 332 -13.49 12.72 29.86
N LEU A 333 -13.06 11.88 30.80
CA LEU A 333 -13.45 10.46 30.89
C LEU A 333 -14.97 10.30 31.10
N ALA A 334 -15.56 11.07 32.00
CA ALA A 334 -16.99 11.01 32.31
C ALA A 334 -17.88 11.36 31.09
N ARG A 335 -17.40 12.14 30.15
CA ARG A 335 -18.12 12.52 28.93
C ARG A 335 -18.08 11.46 27.83
N GLN A 336 -17.22 10.45 27.96
CA GLN A 336 -17.11 9.40 26.96
C GLN A 336 -18.29 8.42 27.05
N ASP A 337 -18.58 7.74 25.94
CA ASP A 337 -19.50 6.63 25.92
C ASP A 337 -19.04 5.47 26.84
N ALA A 338 -19.96 4.54 27.14
CA ALA A 338 -19.69 3.49 28.12
C ALA A 338 -18.51 2.59 27.73
N SER A 339 -18.36 2.26 26.44
CA SER A 339 -17.28 1.42 25.93
C SER A 339 -15.93 2.13 26.02
N THR A 340 -15.85 3.36 25.50
CA THR A 340 -14.63 4.17 25.54
C THR A 340 -14.17 4.42 26.97
N ARG A 341 -15.11 4.74 27.84
CA ARG A 341 -14.83 4.95 29.27
C ARG A 341 -14.25 3.69 29.93
N ALA A 342 -14.84 2.53 29.70
CA ALA A 342 -14.34 1.27 30.26
C ALA A 342 -12.92 0.94 29.75
N LEU A 343 -12.66 1.12 28.46
CA LEU A 343 -11.34 0.87 27.87
C LEU A 343 -10.28 1.83 28.40
N VAL A 344 -10.59 3.13 28.49
CA VAL A 344 -9.66 4.13 29.04
C VAL A 344 -9.41 3.89 30.53
N SER A 345 -10.44 3.55 31.30
CA SER A 345 -10.26 3.20 32.73
C SER A 345 -9.33 2.01 32.89
N TRP A 346 -9.57 0.94 32.14
CA TRP A 346 -8.72 -0.24 32.16
C TRP A 346 -7.27 0.09 31.78
N TYR A 347 -7.07 0.93 30.74
CA TYR A 347 -5.73 1.38 30.35
C TYR A 347 -5.03 2.14 31.48
N LEU A 348 -5.73 3.08 32.15
CA LEU A 348 -5.16 3.87 33.25
C LEU A 348 -4.78 3.02 34.45
N GLU A 349 -5.56 1.97 34.76
CA GLU A 349 -5.31 1.02 35.85
C GLU A 349 -4.13 0.09 35.56
N ASN A 350 -3.85 -0.22 34.29
CA ASN A 350 -2.85 -1.21 33.90
C ASN A 350 -1.58 -0.61 33.28
N ARG A 351 -1.54 0.69 32.94
CA ARG A 351 -0.33 1.35 32.45
C ARG A 351 0.73 1.43 33.55
N ARG A 352 1.98 1.16 33.17
CA ARG A 352 3.16 1.27 34.06
C ARG A 352 3.86 2.60 33.87
#